data_1fae45f03fac8565702c844d221605be
#
_entry.id   1fae45f03fac8565702c844d221605be
#
_cell.length_a   1.000
_cell.length_b   1.000
_cell.length_c   1.000
_cell.angle_alpha   90.00
_cell.angle_beta   90.00
_cell.angle_gamma   90.00
#
_symmetry.space_group_name_H-M   'P 1'
#
loop_
_entity.id
_entity.type
_entity.pdbx_description
1 polymer ?
#
loop_
_entity_poly.entity_id
_entity_poly.type
_entity_poly.pdbx_seq_one_letter_code
_entity_poly.pdbx_strand_id
1 'polypeptide(L)'
;MPSIQLCLFASTPEMAELNFLVKVLTGTPEELARRAVAWGYDGIEFMPDPERVPEPGELEKALKAAGAVMPVVNTGRMAPQGMALLHEEAATRRRSMEAFKRMVDFAGNFGARVGLGVARGPGIPGAGPEEMERMADQVFRELAEYAEKARAVIMLEPADPGVTSYINTVDEAMAWVERVGSPAFGVMLDTYQLAEAEPSIEHGIRAARGRANHIHLYDPSRWPPGVLPDKDRLDWTHLARVLREERFSGSGSVVLAPEGDAEQAARKAAEFLRRLLAG
;
A
#
# COMPACT_ATOMS: atom_id res chain seq x y z
N MET A 1 22.29 0.31 9.05
CA MET A 1 21.03 1.04 8.77
C MET A 1 19.87 0.13 9.08
N PRO A 2 18.70 0.62 9.47
CA PRO A 2 17.52 -0.23 9.55
C PRO A 2 17.25 -0.81 8.15
N SER A 3 17.12 -2.13 8.05
CA SER A 3 16.85 -2.80 6.78
C SER A 3 15.38 -2.59 6.40
N ILE A 4 15.12 -2.23 5.14
CA ILE A 4 13.77 -2.21 4.60
C ILE A 4 13.33 -3.65 4.37
N GLN A 5 12.20 -4.05 4.96
CA GLN A 5 11.57 -5.35 4.71
C GLN A 5 10.96 -5.34 3.31
N LEU A 6 11.42 -6.21 2.44
CA LEU A 6 10.86 -6.36 1.09
C LEU A 6 9.70 -7.35 1.11
N CYS A 7 8.55 -6.93 0.60
CA CYS A 7 7.34 -7.73 0.53
C CYS A 7 6.81 -7.85 -0.90
N LEU A 8 6.07 -8.92 -1.17
CA LEU A 8 5.30 -9.08 -2.40
C LEU A 8 3.83 -8.73 -2.15
N PHE A 9 3.20 -8.05 -3.09
CA PHE A 9 1.75 -7.97 -3.12
C PHE A 9 1.14 -9.35 -3.27
N ALA A 10 0.24 -9.70 -2.38
CA ALA A 10 -0.40 -11.00 -2.32
C ALA A 10 -1.89 -10.90 -2.04
N SER A 11 -2.66 -11.88 -2.51
CA SER A 11 -4.10 -11.95 -2.31
C SER A 11 -4.58 -13.40 -2.31
N THR A 12 -5.85 -13.58 -2.00
CA THR A 12 -6.55 -14.88 -2.07
C THR A 12 -6.64 -15.39 -3.52
N PRO A 13 -6.86 -16.71 -3.72
CA PRO A 13 -6.86 -17.32 -5.06
C PRO A 13 -7.84 -16.68 -6.06
N GLU A 14 -8.99 -16.23 -5.61
CA GLU A 14 -10.05 -15.63 -6.44
C GLU A 14 -9.59 -14.33 -7.13
N MET A 15 -8.54 -13.71 -6.60
CA MET A 15 -7.96 -12.50 -7.21
C MET A 15 -7.34 -12.77 -8.57
N ALA A 16 -6.91 -14.01 -8.85
CA ALA A 16 -6.32 -14.39 -10.12
C ALA A 16 -7.28 -14.20 -11.31
N GLU A 17 -8.59 -14.29 -11.05
CA GLU A 17 -9.65 -14.16 -12.06
C GLU A 17 -10.12 -12.72 -12.27
N LEU A 18 -9.67 -11.79 -11.42
CA LEU A 18 -10.07 -10.39 -11.50
C LEU A 18 -9.14 -9.61 -12.44
N ASN A 19 -9.74 -8.76 -13.28
CA ASN A 19 -8.99 -7.77 -14.04
C ASN A 19 -8.60 -6.61 -13.12
N PHE A 20 -7.45 -6.74 -12.45
CA PHE A 20 -6.95 -5.75 -11.53
C PHE A 20 -5.82 -4.93 -12.15
N LEU A 21 -5.59 -3.72 -11.62
CA LEU A 21 -4.59 -2.76 -12.15
C LEU A 21 -3.16 -3.32 -12.16
N VAL A 22 -2.85 -4.18 -11.21
CA VAL A 22 -1.53 -4.80 -11.05
C VAL A 22 -1.66 -6.30 -10.80
N LYS A 23 -0.66 -7.07 -11.23
CA LYS A 23 -0.58 -8.49 -10.88
C LYS A 23 -0.05 -8.67 -9.47
N VAL A 24 -0.69 -9.58 -8.75
CA VAL A 24 -0.33 -9.94 -7.38
C VAL A 24 -0.10 -11.44 -7.26
N LEU A 25 0.68 -11.84 -6.27
CA LEU A 25 0.84 -13.25 -5.92
C LEU A 25 -0.49 -13.78 -5.36
N THR A 26 -1.03 -14.85 -5.94
CA THR A 26 -2.26 -15.47 -5.44
C THR A 26 -2.00 -16.90 -4.99
N GLY A 27 -2.73 -17.35 -3.97
CA GLY A 27 -2.61 -18.71 -3.43
C GLY A 27 -3.21 -18.88 -2.05
N THR A 28 -3.05 -20.07 -1.50
CA THR A 28 -3.34 -20.34 -0.08
C THR A 28 -2.33 -19.64 0.83
N PRO A 29 -2.64 -19.44 2.12
CA PRO A 29 -1.71 -18.84 3.08
C PRO A 29 -0.31 -19.46 3.06
N GLU A 30 -0.22 -20.79 3.01
CA GLU A 30 1.06 -21.52 2.95
C GLU A 30 1.82 -21.25 1.66
N GLU A 31 1.13 -21.23 0.53
CA GLU A 31 1.73 -20.94 -0.77
C GLU A 31 2.27 -19.50 -0.82
N LEU A 32 1.49 -18.54 -0.33
CA LEU A 32 1.89 -17.13 -0.30
C LEU A 32 3.16 -16.92 0.53
N ALA A 33 3.16 -17.38 1.78
CA ALA A 33 4.29 -17.24 2.68
C ALA A 33 5.55 -17.95 2.15
N ARG A 34 5.41 -19.20 1.73
CA ARG A 34 6.52 -20.02 1.21
C ARG A 34 7.11 -19.43 -0.07
N ARG A 35 6.27 -18.99 -1.01
CA ARG A 35 6.74 -18.45 -2.31
C ARG A 35 7.40 -17.10 -2.12
N ALA A 36 6.86 -16.22 -1.28
CA ALA A 36 7.49 -14.94 -0.99
C ALA A 36 8.93 -15.12 -0.48
N VAL A 37 9.13 -15.94 0.53
CA VAL A 37 10.46 -16.22 1.09
C VAL A 37 11.37 -16.92 0.06
N ALA A 38 10.86 -17.92 -0.66
CA ALA A 38 11.61 -18.63 -1.69
C ALA A 38 12.05 -17.73 -2.86
N TRP A 39 11.34 -16.63 -3.10
CA TRP A 39 11.66 -15.65 -4.14
C TRP A 39 12.54 -14.49 -3.65
N GLY A 40 12.95 -14.52 -2.37
CA GLY A 40 13.91 -13.56 -1.81
C GLY A 40 13.26 -12.37 -1.09
N TYR A 41 11.98 -12.44 -0.76
CA TYR A 41 11.26 -11.44 0.02
C TYR A 41 11.20 -11.81 1.50
N ASP A 42 11.00 -10.81 2.36
CA ASP A 42 10.82 -11.02 3.80
C ASP A 42 9.38 -11.40 4.15
N GLY A 43 8.43 -11.16 3.22
CA GLY A 43 7.03 -11.49 3.45
C GLY A 43 6.10 -10.96 2.37
N ILE A 44 4.88 -10.65 2.78
CA ILE A 44 3.80 -10.21 1.89
C ILE A 44 3.13 -8.93 2.38
N GLU A 45 2.64 -8.12 1.43
CA GLU A 45 1.56 -7.18 1.64
C GLU A 45 0.27 -7.88 1.21
N PHE A 46 -0.66 -8.07 2.13
CA PHE A 46 -1.82 -8.90 1.86
C PHE A 46 -3.05 -8.06 1.53
N MET A 47 -3.73 -8.40 0.44
CA MET A 47 -4.93 -7.74 -0.05
C MET A 47 -6.12 -8.70 0.05
N PRO A 48 -6.85 -8.72 1.19
CA PRO A 48 -8.01 -9.57 1.38
C PRO A 48 -9.19 -9.12 0.54
N ASP A 49 -10.17 -10.01 0.37
CA ASP A 49 -11.50 -9.62 -0.10
C ASP A 49 -12.18 -8.77 0.98
N PRO A 50 -12.59 -7.52 0.69
CA PRO A 50 -13.18 -6.63 1.69
C PRO A 50 -14.53 -7.12 2.23
N GLU A 51 -15.25 -7.98 1.49
CA GLU A 51 -16.50 -8.59 1.96
C GLU A 51 -16.28 -9.92 2.70
N ARG A 52 -15.13 -10.57 2.47
CA ARG A 52 -14.79 -11.89 3.00
C ARG A 52 -13.36 -11.91 3.54
N VAL A 53 -13.07 -10.97 4.44
CA VAL A 53 -11.76 -10.96 5.12
C VAL A 53 -11.57 -12.30 5.82
N PRO A 54 -10.48 -13.05 5.54
CA PRO A 54 -10.29 -14.37 6.12
C PRO A 54 -10.02 -14.30 7.62
N GLU A 55 -10.27 -15.41 8.32
CA GLU A 55 -9.80 -15.56 9.69
C GLU A 55 -8.27 -15.55 9.75
N PRO A 56 -7.65 -14.83 10.70
CA PRO A 56 -6.20 -14.59 10.70
C PRO A 56 -5.36 -15.83 10.97
N GLY A 57 -5.91 -16.83 11.66
CA GLY A 57 -5.12 -17.94 12.24
C GLY A 57 -4.35 -18.79 11.24
N GLU A 58 -4.90 -19.08 10.06
CA GLU A 58 -4.18 -19.88 9.04
C GLU A 58 -3.03 -19.08 8.43
N LEU A 59 -3.27 -17.80 8.13
CA LEU A 59 -2.23 -16.93 7.58
C LEU A 59 -1.12 -16.69 8.61
N GLU A 60 -1.46 -16.42 9.86
CA GLU A 60 -0.48 -16.25 10.95
C GLU A 60 0.40 -17.48 11.10
N LYS A 61 -0.20 -18.67 11.12
CA LYS A 61 0.53 -19.95 11.20
C LYS A 61 1.46 -20.14 10.01
N ALA A 62 0.99 -19.85 8.80
CA ALA A 62 1.77 -19.99 7.57
C ALA A 62 2.97 -19.03 7.54
N LEU A 63 2.74 -17.75 7.87
CA LEU A 63 3.80 -16.75 7.96
C LEU A 63 4.87 -17.15 8.97
N LYS A 64 4.45 -17.55 10.17
CA LYS A 64 5.37 -18.01 11.23
C LYS A 64 6.18 -19.23 10.80
N ALA A 65 5.55 -20.20 10.17
CA ALA A 65 6.23 -21.41 9.68
C ALA A 65 7.27 -21.12 8.58
N ALA A 66 7.03 -20.11 7.74
CA ALA A 66 7.94 -19.68 6.70
C ALA A 66 8.99 -18.66 7.17
N GLY A 67 8.89 -18.14 8.39
CA GLY A 67 9.71 -17.00 8.85
C GLY A 67 9.40 -15.70 8.09
N ALA A 68 8.17 -15.55 7.59
CA ALA A 68 7.72 -14.42 6.82
C ALA A 68 6.96 -13.39 7.67
N VAL A 69 6.91 -12.13 7.20
CA VAL A 69 6.17 -11.04 7.81
C VAL A 69 5.02 -10.57 6.93
N MET A 70 4.02 -9.91 7.54
CA MET A 70 2.96 -9.18 6.84
C MET A 70 2.81 -7.79 7.46
N PRO A 71 3.60 -6.81 7.01
CA PRO A 71 3.59 -5.47 7.60
C PRO A 71 2.39 -4.62 7.18
N VAL A 72 1.70 -4.98 6.08
CA VAL A 72 0.63 -4.16 5.50
C VAL A 72 -0.53 -5.02 5.00
N VAL A 73 -1.73 -4.54 5.29
CA VAL A 73 -2.99 -4.96 4.66
C VAL A 73 -3.37 -3.91 3.60
N ASN A 74 -3.51 -4.36 2.36
CA ASN A 74 -3.87 -3.51 1.23
C ASN A 74 -5.38 -3.49 1.02
N THR A 75 -5.94 -2.31 0.75
CA THR A 75 -7.39 -2.12 0.56
C THR A 75 -7.80 -1.93 -0.90
N GLY A 76 -6.90 -2.14 -1.84
CA GLY A 76 -7.11 -1.88 -3.28
C GLY A 76 -8.30 -2.60 -3.90
N ARG A 77 -8.70 -3.76 -3.37
CA ARG A 77 -9.88 -4.51 -3.83
C ARG A 77 -11.22 -3.82 -3.53
N MET A 78 -11.25 -2.79 -2.69
CA MET A 78 -12.49 -2.06 -2.39
C MET A 78 -13.04 -1.32 -3.62
N ALA A 79 -12.17 -0.62 -4.35
CA ALA A 79 -12.59 0.20 -5.50
C ALA A 79 -13.28 -0.61 -6.61
N PRO A 80 -12.72 -1.73 -7.13
CA PRO A 80 -13.40 -2.53 -8.16
C PRO A 80 -14.70 -3.20 -7.68
N GLN A 81 -14.94 -3.26 -6.37
CA GLN A 81 -16.21 -3.74 -5.80
C GLN A 81 -17.21 -2.61 -5.53
N GLY A 82 -16.98 -1.42 -6.07
CA GLY A 82 -17.86 -0.26 -5.93
C GLY A 82 -17.88 0.32 -4.51
N MET A 83 -16.80 0.14 -3.75
CA MET A 83 -16.65 0.71 -2.42
C MET A 83 -15.78 1.96 -2.48
N ALA A 84 -16.23 3.02 -1.82
CA ALA A 84 -15.50 4.27 -1.66
C ALA A 84 -15.91 4.92 -0.33
N LEU A 85 -14.92 5.30 0.47
CA LEU A 85 -15.16 5.95 1.77
C LEU A 85 -15.69 7.38 1.61
N LEU A 86 -15.23 8.07 0.56
CA LEU A 86 -15.70 9.39 0.17
C LEU A 86 -16.58 9.24 -1.08
N HIS A 87 -17.86 8.93 -0.88
CA HIS A 87 -18.84 8.69 -1.93
C HIS A 87 -20.08 9.55 -1.68
N GLU A 88 -20.79 9.96 -2.72
CA GLU A 88 -22.01 10.77 -2.60
C GLU A 88 -23.13 10.02 -1.84
N GLU A 89 -23.29 8.71 -2.11
CA GLU A 89 -24.31 7.89 -1.48
C GLU A 89 -23.91 7.45 -0.07
N ALA A 90 -24.75 7.76 0.91
CA ALA A 90 -24.53 7.37 2.30
C ALA A 90 -24.49 5.84 2.52
N ALA A 91 -25.24 5.06 1.73
CA ALA A 91 -25.23 3.60 1.81
C ALA A 91 -23.86 3.03 1.40
N THR A 92 -23.29 3.54 0.31
CA THR A 92 -21.96 3.15 -0.16
C THR A 92 -20.89 3.52 0.86
N ARG A 93 -20.92 4.73 1.44
CA ARG A 93 -20.00 5.11 2.52
C ARG A 93 -20.06 4.17 3.71
N ARG A 94 -21.26 3.83 4.20
CA ARG A 94 -21.45 2.90 5.34
C ARG A 94 -20.86 1.51 5.04
N ARG A 95 -21.23 0.92 3.88
CA ARG A 95 -20.68 -0.38 3.44
C ARG A 95 -19.16 -0.35 3.37
N SER A 96 -18.59 0.72 2.81
CA SER A 96 -17.15 0.90 2.68
C SER A 96 -16.47 1.04 4.03
N MET A 97 -17.04 1.80 4.95
CA MET A 97 -16.55 1.97 6.31
C MET A 97 -16.53 0.64 7.08
N GLU A 98 -17.59 -0.15 7.00
CA GLU A 98 -17.66 -1.47 7.63
C GLU A 98 -16.63 -2.44 7.04
N ALA A 99 -16.46 -2.44 5.71
CA ALA A 99 -15.46 -3.24 5.05
C ALA A 99 -14.03 -2.84 5.44
N PHE A 100 -13.76 -1.54 5.49
CA PHE A 100 -12.46 -1.03 5.90
C PHE A 100 -12.14 -1.38 7.37
N LYS A 101 -13.11 -1.24 8.27
CA LYS A 101 -12.97 -1.62 9.68
C LYS A 101 -12.64 -3.11 9.86
N ARG A 102 -13.26 -4.01 9.08
CA ARG A 102 -12.88 -5.44 9.10
C ARG A 102 -11.41 -5.66 8.72
N MET A 103 -10.90 -4.89 7.75
CA MET A 103 -9.48 -4.98 7.36
C MET A 103 -8.57 -4.38 8.43
N VAL A 104 -9.01 -3.35 9.16
CA VAL A 104 -8.30 -2.80 10.32
C VAL A 104 -8.22 -3.84 11.44
N ASP A 105 -9.33 -4.52 11.76
CA ASP A 105 -9.35 -5.59 12.76
C ASP A 105 -8.42 -6.75 12.38
N PHE A 106 -8.47 -7.15 11.10
CA PHE A 106 -7.57 -8.17 10.58
C PHE A 106 -6.10 -7.76 10.72
N ALA A 107 -5.75 -6.54 10.34
CA ALA A 107 -4.39 -6.00 10.47
C ALA A 107 -3.90 -5.97 11.92
N GLY A 108 -4.77 -5.66 12.87
CA GLY A 108 -4.47 -5.63 14.29
C GLY A 108 -3.95 -6.95 14.85
N ASN A 109 -4.38 -8.11 14.29
CA ASN A 109 -3.88 -9.43 14.71
C ASN A 109 -2.39 -9.63 14.36
N PHE A 110 -1.89 -8.93 13.35
CA PHE A 110 -0.51 -9.04 12.87
C PHE A 110 0.38 -7.87 13.30
N GLY A 111 -0.17 -6.87 14.01
CA GLY A 111 0.50 -5.60 14.21
C GLY A 111 0.81 -4.88 12.89
N ALA A 112 0.03 -5.18 11.85
CA ALA A 112 0.18 -4.63 10.51
C ALA A 112 -0.49 -3.26 10.38
N ARG A 113 -0.08 -2.53 9.33
CA ARG A 113 -0.70 -1.27 8.91
C ARG A 113 -1.74 -1.50 7.86
N VAL A 114 -2.61 -0.52 7.61
CA VAL A 114 -3.65 -0.58 6.57
C VAL A 114 -3.45 0.57 5.58
N GLY A 115 -3.26 0.25 4.33
CA GLY A 115 -3.15 1.26 3.27
C GLY A 115 -4.50 1.92 2.97
N LEU A 116 -4.56 3.24 2.94
CA LEU A 116 -5.71 4.04 2.55
C LEU A 116 -5.38 4.81 1.25
N GLY A 117 -5.38 4.11 0.16
CA GLY A 117 -5.19 4.64 -1.18
C GLY A 117 -6.55 4.81 -1.91
N VAL A 118 -6.73 4.07 -2.99
CA VAL A 118 -7.93 4.13 -3.85
C VAL A 118 -9.24 3.80 -3.12
N ALA A 119 -9.19 3.15 -1.97
CA ALA A 119 -10.35 2.89 -1.11
C ALA A 119 -11.07 4.16 -0.63
N ARG A 120 -10.39 5.32 -0.64
CA ARG A 120 -11.05 6.60 -0.31
C ARG A 120 -12.02 7.06 -1.40
N GLY A 121 -11.88 6.55 -2.62
CA GLY A 121 -12.70 6.90 -3.78
C GLY A 121 -12.09 7.97 -4.68
N PRO A 122 -12.65 8.17 -5.87
CA PRO A 122 -12.15 9.13 -6.88
C PRO A 122 -12.43 10.60 -6.54
N GLY A 123 -13.17 10.86 -5.49
CA GLY A 123 -13.78 12.14 -5.16
C GLY A 123 -15.28 12.13 -5.49
N ILE A 124 -15.99 13.16 -5.04
CA ILE A 124 -17.45 13.27 -5.25
C ILE A 124 -17.71 14.24 -6.40
N PRO A 125 -18.35 13.80 -7.50
CA PRO A 125 -18.66 14.67 -8.61
C PRO A 125 -19.50 15.89 -8.18
N GLY A 126 -19.02 17.10 -8.51
CA GLY A 126 -19.71 18.35 -8.18
C GLY A 126 -19.56 18.84 -6.75
N ALA A 127 -18.93 18.07 -5.86
CA ALA A 127 -18.64 18.54 -4.50
C ALA A 127 -17.57 19.64 -4.52
N GLY A 128 -17.81 20.72 -3.78
CA GLY A 128 -16.82 21.77 -3.58
C GLY A 128 -15.71 21.34 -2.60
N PRO A 129 -14.58 22.09 -2.58
CA PRO A 129 -13.45 21.76 -1.69
C PRO A 129 -13.84 21.64 -0.21
N GLU A 130 -14.67 22.58 0.28
CA GLU A 130 -15.13 22.57 1.68
C GLU A 130 -15.98 21.34 2.04
N GLU A 131 -16.78 20.84 1.11
CA GLU A 131 -17.61 19.66 1.31
C GLU A 131 -16.74 18.40 1.36
N MET A 132 -15.79 18.28 0.43
CA MET A 132 -14.82 17.19 0.40
C MET A 132 -13.98 17.17 1.68
N GLU A 133 -13.49 18.32 2.10
CA GLU A 133 -12.69 18.46 3.31
C GLU A 133 -13.46 18.06 4.57
N ARG A 134 -14.71 18.49 4.71
CA ARG A 134 -15.57 18.15 5.85
C ARG A 134 -15.87 16.66 5.90
N MET A 135 -16.14 16.03 4.75
CA MET A 135 -16.38 14.59 4.67
C MET A 135 -15.11 13.79 4.99
N ALA A 136 -13.98 14.19 4.43
CA ALA A 136 -12.70 13.54 4.70
C ALA A 136 -12.31 13.65 6.18
N ASP A 137 -12.51 14.82 6.81
CA ASP A 137 -12.25 15.00 8.24
C ASP A 137 -13.04 14.03 9.10
N GLN A 138 -14.34 13.89 8.82
CA GLN A 138 -15.20 12.94 9.53
C GLN A 138 -14.70 11.50 9.34
N VAL A 139 -14.47 11.08 8.10
CA VAL A 139 -14.04 9.72 7.76
C VAL A 139 -12.67 9.39 8.37
N PHE A 140 -11.70 10.27 8.22
CA PHE A 140 -10.34 10.00 8.68
C PHE A 140 -10.22 9.97 10.20
N ARG A 141 -10.95 10.83 10.92
CA ARG A 141 -11.02 10.78 12.38
C ARG A 141 -11.69 9.51 12.87
N GLU A 142 -12.84 9.12 12.29
CA GLU A 142 -13.53 7.87 12.64
C GLU A 142 -12.62 6.66 12.44
N LEU A 143 -11.92 6.61 11.31
CA LEU A 143 -10.98 5.52 11.01
C LEU A 143 -9.78 5.52 11.96
N ALA A 144 -9.20 6.68 12.27
CA ALA A 144 -8.08 6.81 13.19
C ALA A 144 -8.45 6.34 14.61
N GLU A 145 -9.59 6.79 15.13
CA GLU A 145 -10.10 6.35 16.44
C GLU A 145 -10.36 4.84 16.49
N TYR A 146 -10.86 4.28 15.40
CA TYR A 146 -11.08 2.84 15.30
C TYR A 146 -9.75 2.08 15.28
N ALA A 147 -8.79 2.53 14.48
CA ALA A 147 -7.48 1.91 14.37
C ALA A 147 -6.69 1.93 15.68
N GLU A 148 -6.78 3.00 16.47
CA GLU A 148 -6.19 3.05 17.83
C GLU A 148 -6.71 1.91 18.72
N LYS A 149 -8.02 1.67 18.71
CA LYS A 149 -8.64 0.60 19.51
C LYS A 149 -8.24 -0.79 19.03
N ALA A 150 -8.09 -0.95 17.70
CA ALA A 150 -7.66 -2.18 17.06
C ALA A 150 -6.13 -2.40 17.09
N ARG A 151 -5.35 -1.44 17.61
CA ARG A 151 -3.88 -1.46 17.60
C ARG A 151 -3.28 -1.57 16.20
N ALA A 152 -3.93 -0.96 15.21
CA ALA A 152 -3.47 -0.84 13.84
C ALA A 152 -3.12 0.61 13.54
N VAL A 153 -2.45 0.85 12.40
CA VAL A 153 -2.15 2.19 11.88
C VAL A 153 -2.64 2.28 10.44
N ILE A 154 -3.41 3.31 10.15
CA ILE A 154 -3.85 3.62 8.79
C ILE A 154 -2.80 4.51 8.15
N MET A 155 -2.44 4.20 6.91
CA MET A 155 -1.48 4.97 6.12
C MET A 155 -2.18 5.56 4.90
N LEU A 156 -2.34 6.89 4.90
CA LEU A 156 -2.89 7.62 3.76
C LEU A 156 -1.88 7.62 2.61
N GLU A 157 -2.30 7.16 1.46
CA GLU A 157 -1.51 7.15 0.22
C GLU A 157 -1.99 8.27 -0.70
N PRO A 158 -1.18 9.28 -1.01
CA PRO A 158 -1.49 10.20 -2.10
C PRO A 158 -1.50 9.44 -3.43
N ALA A 159 -2.40 9.80 -4.33
CA ALA A 159 -2.50 9.13 -5.62
C ALA A 159 -2.63 10.15 -6.76
N ASP A 160 -2.17 9.76 -7.95
CA ASP A 160 -2.15 10.66 -9.09
C ASP A 160 -3.57 11.18 -9.45
N PRO A 161 -3.67 12.38 -10.08
CA PRO A 161 -4.96 12.98 -10.44
C PRO A 161 -5.82 12.13 -11.39
N GLY A 162 -5.23 11.19 -12.12
CA GLY A 162 -5.96 10.24 -12.97
C GLY A 162 -6.71 9.17 -12.18
N VAL A 163 -6.34 8.96 -10.90
CA VAL A 163 -6.97 7.99 -10.00
C VAL A 163 -7.97 8.65 -9.07
N THR A 164 -7.61 9.81 -8.52
CA THR A 164 -8.47 10.55 -7.59
C THR A 164 -8.28 12.06 -7.77
N SER A 165 -9.32 12.83 -7.57
CA SER A 165 -9.26 14.29 -7.58
C SER A 165 -8.92 14.90 -6.22
N TYR A 166 -8.57 14.08 -5.23
CA TYR A 166 -8.43 14.53 -3.84
C TYR A 166 -7.26 13.85 -3.13
N ILE A 167 -6.34 14.64 -2.62
CA ILE A 167 -5.08 14.22 -1.98
C ILE A 167 -4.16 13.52 -2.99
N ASN A 168 -3.47 14.35 -3.77
CA ASN A 168 -2.61 13.91 -4.86
C ASN A 168 -1.13 13.97 -4.51
N THR A 169 -0.73 14.85 -3.59
CA THR A 169 0.67 15.03 -3.19
C THR A 169 0.92 14.58 -1.75
N VAL A 170 2.18 14.31 -1.44
CA VAL A 170 2.60 13.96 -0.08
C VAL A 170 2.39 15.14 0.88
N ASP A 171 2.58 16.38 0.43
CA ASP A 171 2.30 17.55 1.26
C ASP A 171 0.81 17.63 1.64
N GLU A 172 -0.11 17.36 0.70
CA GLU A 172 -1.55 17.28 1.00
C GLU A 172 -1.87 16.15 1.97
N ALA A 173 -1.27 14.97 1.78
CA ALA A 173 -1.46 13.84 2.71
C ALA A 173 -0.92 14.14 4.10
N MET A 174 0.24 14.79 4.19
CA MET A 174 0.85 15.20 5.46
C MET A 174 0.03 16.27 6.18
N ALA A 175 -0.60 17.21 5.47
CA ALA A 175 -1.54 18.15 6.07
C ALA A 175 -2.73 17.41 6.74
N TRP A 176 -3.23 16.35 6.13
CA TRP A 176 -4.24 15.48 6.73
C TRP A 176 -3.73 14.71 7.94
N VAL A 177 -2.53 14.16 7.87
CA VAL A 177 -1.90 13.46 9.02
C VAL A 177 -1.76 14.41 10.21
N GLU A 178 -1.34 15.65 9.98
CA GLU A 178 -1.22 16.68 11.02
C GLU A 178 -2.60 17.09 11.56
N ARG A 179 -3.59 17.26 10.70
CA ARG A 179 -4.96 17.65 11.07
C ARG A 179 -5.69 16.57 11.87
N VAL A 180 -5.55 15.31 11.51
CA VAL A 180 -6.12 14.17 12.26
C VAL A 180 -5.44 14.04 13.62
N GLY A 181 -4.11 14.20 13.66
CA GLY A 181 -3.33 14.28 14.89
C GLY A 181 -3.28 12.99 15.71
N SER A 182 -3.65 11.84 15.12
CA SER A 182 -3.64 10.54 15.77
C SER A 182 -2.35 9.77 15.50
N PRO A 183 -1.77 9.04 16.46
CA PRO A 183 -0.65 8.13 16.23
C PRO A 183 -1.03 6.93 15.35
N ALA A 184 -2.33 6.64 15.21
CA ALA A 184 -2.86 5.58 14.35
C ALA A 184 -3.18 6.05 12.92
N PHE A 185 -2.78 7.28 12.54
CA PHE A 185 -2.98 7.81 11.20
C PHE A 185 -1.67 8.41 10.68
N GLY A 186 -1.13 7.83 9.63
CA GLY A 186 0.15 8.21 9.02
C GLY A 186 0.07 8.33 7.50
N VAL A 187 1.23 8.36 6.86
CA VAL A 187 1.39 8.44 5.41
C VAL A 187 2.19 7.25 4.90
N MET A 188 1.90 6.79 3.69
CA MET A 188 2.74 5.89 2.91
C MET A 188 3.08 6.51 1.56
N LEU A 189 4.07 5.94 0.90
CA LEU A 189 4.56 6.38 -0.39
C LEU A 189 4.29 5.31 -1.45
N ASP A 190 4.19 5.73 -2.70
CA ASP A 190 4.21 4.85 -3.86
C ASP A 190 5.04 5.52 -4.96
N THR A 191 6.07 4.84 -5.43
CA THR A 191 7.01 5.42 -6.40
C THR A 191 6.38 5.72 -7.75
N TYR A 192 5.33 4.98 -8.15
CA TYR A 192 4.55 5.30 -9.33
C TYR A 192 3.76 6.60 -9.12
N GLN A 193 3.05 6.72 -8.00
CA GLN A 193 2.25 7.90 -7.67
C GLN A 193 3.12 9.15 -7.53
N LEU A 194 4.28 9.02 -6.87
CA LEU A 194 5.24 10.12 -6.76
C LEU A 194 5.75 10.59 -8.13
N ALA A 195 6.00 9.66 -9.06
CA ALA A 195 6.48 10.00 -10.40
C ALA A 195 5.43 10.74 -11.23
N GLU A 196 4.14 10.48 -11.01
CA GLU A 196 3.05 11.08 -11.78
C GLU A 196 2.51 12.38 -11.16
N ALA A 197 2.64 12.57 -9.84
CA ALA A 197 1.99 13.69 -9.14
C ALA A 197 2.96 14.70 -8.50
N GLU A 198 4.19 14.30 -8.17
CA GLU A 198 5.15 15.17 -7.49
C GLU A 198 6.09 15.90 -8.48
N PRO A 199 6.62 17.07 -8.10
CA PRO A 199 7.67 17.72 -8.89
C PRO A 199 8.91 16.85 -9.12
N SER A 200 9.21 15.97 -8.16
CA SER A 200 10.20 14.89 -8.24
C SER A 200 9.95 13.85 -7.15
N ILE A 201 10.43 12.62 -7.36
CA ILE A 201 10.38 11.56 -6.32
C ILE A 201 11.10 12.01 -5.04
N GLU A 202 12.24 12.67 -5.17
CA GLU A 202 12.97 13.22 -4.03
C GLU A 202 12.10 14.19 -3.23
N HIS A 203 11.36 15.09 -3.92
CA HIS A 203 10.44 16.01 -3.25
C HIS A 203 9.41 15.26 -2.40
N GLY A 204 8.71 14.30 -3.00
CA GLY A 204 7.68 13.54 -2.29
C GLY A 204 8.23 12.74 -1.09
N ILE A 205 9.41 12.10 -1.24
CA ILE A 205 10.02 11.37 -0.12
C ILE A 205 10.37 12.35 1.03
N ARG A 206 10.97 13.52 0.72
CA ARG A 206 11.33 14.51 1.73
C ARG A 206 10.09 15.17 2.38
N ALA A 207 9.02 15.37 1.61
CA ALA A 207 7.76 15.92 2.10
C ALA A 207 7.13 15.03 3.19
N ALA A 208 7.39 13.73 3.19
CA ALA A 208 6.95 12.82 4.27
C ALA A 208 7.65 13.07 5.62
N ARG A 209 8.74 13.86 5.66
CA ARG A 209 9.44 14.29 6.89
C ARG A 209 9.79 13.12 7.82
N GLY A 210 10.22 11.98 7.25
CA GLY A 210 10.55 10.76 7.98
C GLY A 210 9.34 10.05 8.64
N ARG A 211 8.12 10.42 8.31
CA ARG A 211 6.89 9.83 8.88
C ARG A 211 6.33 8.66 8.06
N ALA A 212 6.79 8.47 6.82
CA ALA A 212 6.45 7.30 6.04
C ALA A 212 7.27 6.09 6.50
N ASN A 213 6.59 4.94 6.65
CA ASN A 213 7.23 3.68 7.03
C ASN A 213 6.81 2.51 6.15
N HIS A 214 6.18 2.82 5.03
CA HIS A 214 5.88 1.90 3.94
C HIS A 214 5.98 2.62 2.60
N ILE A 215 6.47 1.89 1.60
CA ILE A 215 6.59 2.39 0.23
C ILE A 215 6.26 1.29 -0.78
N HIS A 216 5.38 1.57 -1.74
CA HIS A 216 5.23 0.73 -2.91
C HIS A 216 6.37 1.01 -3.88
N LEU A 217 7.08 -0.05 -4.26
CA LEU A 217 8.21 -0.01 -5.18
C LEU A 217 7.70 -0.45 -6.56
N TYR A 218 7.14 0.48 -7.29
CA TYR A 218 6.49 0.25 -8.58
C TYR A 218 6.97 1.24 -9.63
N ASP A 219 7.55 0.74 -10.71
CA ASP A 219 8.06 1.58 -11.80
C ASP A 219 6.92 2.03 -12.72
N PRO A 220 6.89 3.30 -13.21
CA PRO A 220 5.92 3.75 -14.19
C PRO A 220 5.93 2.99 -15.52
N SER A 221 6.96 2.20 -15.81
CA SER A 221 6.97 1.23 -16.93
C SER A 221 6.00 0.06 -16.71
N ARG A 222 5.44 -0.07 -15.48
CA ARG A 222 4.59 -1.17 -15.01
C ARG A 222 5.31 -2.51 -14.84
N TRP A 223 6.63 -2.50 -14.81
CA TRP A 223 7.46 -3.66 -14.46
C TRP A 223 8.03 -3.52 -13.05
N PRO A 224 8.32 -4.65 -12.38
CA PRO A 224 9.06 -4.60 -11.12
C PRO A 224 10.45 -3.99 -11.31
N PRO A 225 10.98 -3.29 -10.32
CA PRO A 225 12.27 -2.60 -10.41
C PRO A 225 13.43 -3.51 -10.86
N GLY A 226 14.22 -3.05 -11.82
CA GLY A 226 15.43 -3.74 -12.29
C GLY A 226 15.20 -5.01 -13.08
N VAL A 227 13.94 -5.39 -13.39
CA VAL A 227 13.63 -6.58 -14.21
C VAL A 227 13.92 -6.33 -15.68
N LEU A 228 13.58 -5.15 -16.16
CA LEU A 228 13.88 -4.64 -17.50
C LEU A 228 14.56 -3.27 -17.39
N PRO A 229 15.86 -3.21 -17.05
CA PRO A 229 16.53 -1.96 -16.72
C PRO A 229 16.45 -0.89 -17.82
N ASP A 230 16.43 -1.31 -19.08
CA ASP A 230 16.29 -0.39 -20.23
C ASP A 230 14.88 0.23 -20.34
N LYS A 231 13.90 -0.29 -19.60
CA LYS A 231 12.52 0.22 -19.53
C LYS A 231 12.21 0.93 -18.23
N ASP A 232 13.07 0.81 -17.21
CA ASP A 232 12.87 1.52 -15.95
C ASP A 232 12.83 3.03 -16.23
N ARG A 233 11.78 3.70 -15.75
CA ARG A 233 11.58 5.14 -15.89
C ARG A 233 12.12 5.91 -14.70
N LEU A 234 12.40 5.21 -13.59
CA LEU A 234 12.92 5.78 -12.37
C LEU A 234 14.43 5.53 -12.24
N ASP A 235 15.14 6.55 -11.75
CA ASP A 235 16.51 6.36 -11.25
C ASP A 235 16.44 5.72 -9.84
N TRP A 236 16.45 4.40 -9.84
CA TRP A 236 16.39 3.61 -8.60
C TRP A 236 17.61 3.84 -7.69
N THR A 237 18.76 4.19 -8.27
CA THR A 237 19.97 4.51 -7.49
C THR A 237 19.81 5.83 -6.74
N HIS A 238 19.26 6.84 -7.42
CA HIS A 238 18.92 8.11 -6.80
C HIS A 238 17.86 7.92 -5.71
N LEU A 239 16.77 7.18 -6.00
CA LEU A 239 15.72 6.88 -5.03
C LEU A 239 16.29 6.21 -3.77
N ALA A 240 17.11 5.18 -3.91
CA ALA A 240 17.72 4.51 -2.77
C ALA A 240 18.63 5.43 -1.94
N ARG A 241 19.35 6.35 -2.61
CA ARG A 241 20.14 7.38 -1.92
C ARG A 241 19.26 8.29 -1.08
N VAL A 242 18.15 8.79 -1.65
CA VAL A 242 17.22 9.68 -0.95
C VAL A 242 16.56 8.97 0.24
N LEU A 243 16.11 7.71 0.07
CA LEU A 243 15.56 6.91 1.18
C LEU A 243 16.58 6.76 2.33
N ARG A 244 17.88 6.58 2.03
CA ARG A 244 18.93 6.52 3.04
C ARG A 244 19.14 7.86 3.75
N GLU A 245 19.20 8.96 2.99
CA GLU A 245 19.35 10.32 3.55
C GLU A 245 18.21 10.65 4.51
N GLU A 246 16.98 10.31 4.16
CA GLU A 246 15.78 10.46 4.98
C GLU A 246 15.65 9.38 6.07
N ARG A 247 16.61 8.45 6.18
CA ARG A 247 16.61 7.36 7.17
C ARG A 247 15.33 6.53 7.13
N PHE A 248 14.78 6.35 5.92
CA PHE A 248 13.56 5.56 5.76
C PHE A 248 13.75 4.17 6.38
N SER A 249 12.78 3.77 7.18
CA SER A 249 12.75 2.46 7.84
C SER A 249 11.33 1.90 7.79
N GLY A 250 11.20 0.60 7.57
CA GLY A 250 9.91 -0.05 7.48
C GLY A 250 9.87 -1.10 6.40
N SER A 251 8.88 -1.04 5.53
CA SER A 251 8.69 -2.04 4.47
C SER A 251 8.52 -1.42 3.10
N GLY A 252 8.89 -2.20 2.07
CA GLY A 252 8.64 -1.86 0.68
C GLY A 252 7.99 -3.04 -0.05
N SER A 253 6.91 -2.79 -0.78
CA SER A 253 6.16 -3.84 -1.47
C SER A 253 6.28 -3.74 -2.98
N VAL A 254 6.42 -4.90 -3.63
CA VAL A 254 6.61 -5.05 -5.08
C VAL A 254 5.45 -5.83 -5.68
N VAL A 255 4.94 -5.38 -6.83
CA VAL A 255 3.95 -6.11 -7.63
C VAL A 255 4.62 -7.15 -8.52
N LEU A 256 3.86 -8.12 -9.04
CA LEU A 256 4.37 -9.05 -10.04
C LEU A 256 4.45 -8.41 -11.43
N ALA A 257 5.34 -8.95 -12.27
CA ALA A 257 5.41 -8.56 -13.67
C ALA A 257 4.06 -8.78 -14.39
N PRO A 258 3.67 -7.86 -15.30
CA PRO A 258 2.37 -7.94 -15.98
C PRO A 258 2.26 -9.13 -16.94
N GLU A 259 3.38 -9.62 -17.43
CA GLU A 259 3.49 -10.73 -18.38
C GLU A 259 4.78 -11.53 -18.17
N GLY A 260 4.89 -12.69 -18.82
CA GLY A 260 6.05 -13.56 -18.74
C GLY A 260 6.13 -14.40 -17.46
N ASP A 261 7.33 -14.84 -17.12
CA ASP A 261 7.61 -15.63 -15.92
C ASP A 261 7.63 -14.74 -14.67
N ALA A 262 6.51 -14.76 -13.94
CA ALA A 262 6.34 -13.95 -12.73
C ALA A 262 7.32 -14.31 -11.62
N GLU A 263 7.69 -15.59 -11.47
CA GLU A 263 8.68 -16.02 -10.47
C GLU A 263 10.07 -15.47 -10.80
N GLN A 264 10.50 -15.64 -12.04
CA GLN A 264 11.81 -15.13 -12.47
C GLN A 264 11.90 -13.61 -12.31
N ALA A 265 10.84 -12.89 -12.69
CA ALA A 265 10.78 -11.44 -12.55
C ALA A 265 10.83 -11.02 -11.07
N ALA A 266 10.04 -11.68 -10.19
CA ALA A 266 10.03 -11.39 -8.76
C ALA A 266 11.41 -11.63 -8.12
N ARG A 267 12.09 -12.74 -8.46
CA ARG A 267 13.45 -13.03 -7.96
C ARG A 267 14.46 -11.98 -8.41
N LYS A 268 14.42 -11.56 -9.68
CA LYS A 268 15.29 -10.48 -10.20
C LYS A 268 15.06 -9.16 -9.48
N ALA A 269 13.80 -8.79 -9.26
CA ALA A 269 13.46 -7.57 -8.54
C ALA A 269 13.96 -7.61 -7.08
N ALA A 270 13.77 -8.73 -6.39
CA ALA A 270 14.28 -8.89 -5.02
C ALA A 270 15.81 -8.75 -4.96
N GLU A 271 16.53 -9.43 -5.86
CA GLU A 271 18.00 -9.34 -5.93
C GLU A 271 18.47 -7.91 -6.22
N PHE A 272 17.84 -7.25 -7.19
CA PHE A 272 18.15 -5.86 -7.53
C PHE A 272 17.94 -4.92 -6.34
N LEU A 273 16.76 -4.96 -5.72
CA LEU A 273 16.41 -4.09 -4.61
C LEU A 273 17.25 -4.36 -3.37
N ARG A 274 17.58 -5.62 -3.07
CA ARG A 274 18.46 -5.94 -1.93
C ARG A 274 19.85 -5.36 -2.13
N ARG A 275 20.44 -5.48 -3.31
CA ARG A 275 21.73 -4.86 -3.61
C ARG A 275 21.67 -3.34 -3.48
N LEU A 276 20.62 -2.74 -4.02
CA LEU A 276 20.42 -1.30 -4.03
C LEU A 276 20.20 -0.69 -2.64
N LEU A 277 19.42 -1.36 -1.81
CA LEU A 277 19.04 -0.88 -0.47
C LEU A 277 20.08 -1.25 0.61
N ALA A 278 20.99 -2.20 0.34
CA ALA A 278 22.04 -2.58 1.28
C ALA A 278 23.25 -1.64 1.26
N GLY A 279 23.50 -0.95 0.16
CA GLY A 279 24.62 0.00 -0.02
C GLY A 279 24.26 1.40 0.41
#